data_145d247a982e3c5adf57a07e7a6d850c
#
_entry.id   145d247a982e3c5adf57a07e7a6d850c
#
_cell.length_a   1.000
_cell.length_b   1.000
_cell.length_c   1.000
_cell.angle_alpha   90.00
_cell.angle_beta   90.00
_cell.angle_gamma   90.00
#
_symmetry.space_group_name_H-M   'P 1'
#
loop_
_entity.id
_entity.type
_entity.pdbx_description
1 polymer ?
#
loop_
_entity_poly.entity_id
_entity_poly.type
_entity_poly.pdbx_seq_one_letter_code
_entity_poly.pdbx_strand_id
1 'polypeptide(L)'
;MKWGAQMPGEAQPNSVTENTASPLDLSRRDFVATASAAAGGFALAPGSARAATPPYGNGTLPPGIRSRPIANINGLTVHILEAGYEVPGRPAVLLLHGFPELAYSWRKVMLPLAAAEYHVIAPDQRGYGRTIGWNDSYDADPDPFRILNMVRDAMGLVFALGYREVAGVVGHDAGSPVAAWSALIRPDVFRSVTMMSSPFAGVPSLPFNTANGAPLPRPAQTDDELDAELAKLSPPRKYYQNYQRTRGANHDMLHAPQGLHAFFRAYYHYKSADWKGNKPHPLKARTAAEMAEIPTYYVMERDKGMAATVAPFIPSAAEIAQCKWLTEAEVDVYATEYARTQFTGALQGYRVRRGSDPKSIAEMHTFSGRTIDVPSMFIGGKSDWGVYQTPGAAESMQKTACTRMVGFHLVDGAGHWVQQEQPGKVTELLTKFLQDQSSRDGHKR
;
A
#
# COMPACT_ATOMS: atom_id res chain seq x y z
N MET A 1 -61.40 -26.27 23.29
CA MET A 1 -61.96 -24.97 23.72
C MET A 1 -61.72 -23.96 22.61
N LYS A 2 -62.81 -23.44 22.03
CA LYS A 2 -62.84 -22.42 20.94
C LYS A 2 -62.69 -21.03 21.54
N TRP A 3 -61.84 -20.19 20.92
CA TRP A 3 -61.94 -18.73 20.89
C TRP A 3 -61.31 -18.30 19.55
N GLY A 4 -61.94 -17.72 18.74
CA GLY A 4 -62.76 -16.72 18.16
C GLY A 4 -62.21 -15.31 18.42
N ALA A 5 -61.55 -14.69 17.41
CA ALA A 5 -61.23 -13.27 17.44
C ALA A 5 -61.53 -12.62 16.07
N GLN A 6 -62.31 -11.57 16.16
CA GLN A 6 -62.86 -10.72 15.12
C GLN A 6 -61.83 -9.91 14.37
N MET A 7 -62.13 -9.72 13.07
CA MET A 7 -61.51 -8.70 12.19
C MET A 7 -62.30 -7.40 12.25
N PRO A 8 -61.70 -6.24 12.16
CA PRO A 8 -62.39 -5.00 11.82
C PRO A 8 -62.00 -4.47 10.43
N GLY A 9 -63.07 -4.18 9.67
CA GLY A 9 -63.35 -2.98 8.92
C GLY A 9 -62.49 -2.59 7.73
N GLU A 10 -63.03 -2.84 6.54
CA GLU A 10 -62.64 -2.22 5.26
C GLU A 10 -62.92 -0.71 5.29
N ALA A 11 -61.92 0.10 4.83
CA ALA A 11 -62.11 1.48 4.43
C ALA A 11 -61.92 1.60 2.91
N GLN A 12 -62.91 2.18 2.25
CA GLN A 12 -62.95 2.41 0.82
C GLN A 12 -61.99 3.53 0.35
N PRO A 13 -61.55 3.50 -0.93
CA PRO A 13 -60.56 4.42 -1.45
C PRO A 13 -61.17 5.74 -1.98
N ASN A 14 -60.54 6.84 -1.62
CA ASN A 14 -60.82 8.14 -2.23
C ASN A 14 -60.19 8.22 -3.64
N SER A 15 -61.00 8.62 -4.60
CA SER A 15 -60.68 8.93 -5.98
C SER A 15 -59.75 10.13 -6.08
N VAL A 16 -58.57 9.94 -6.66
CA VAL A 16 -57.69 11.03 -7.13
C VAL A 16 -57.68 10.99 -8.67
N THR A 17 -58.13 12.09 -9.25
CA THR A 17 -58.21 12.34 -10.67
C THR A 17 -56.84 12.30 -11.35
N GLU A 18 -56.75 11.47 -12.39
CA GLU A 18 -55.60 11.44 -13.32
C GLU A 18 -55.54 12.75 -14.12
N ASN A 19 -54.41 13.40 -14.09
CA ASN A 19 -54.08 14.50 -14.98
C ASN A 19 -52.99 14.01 -15.94
N THR A 20 -53.39 13.60 -17.13
CA THR A 20 -52.53 13.13 -18.22
C THR A 20 -51.86 14.34 -18.87
N ALA A 21 -50.58 14.53 -18.65
CA ALA A 21 -49.73 15.41 -19.46
C ALA A 21 -48.81 14.54 -20.36
N SER A 22 -48.98 14.70 -21.68
CA SER A 22 -48.18 14.08 -22.72
C SER A 22 -46.70 14.49 -22.63
N PRO A 23 -45.77 13.64 -23.00
CA PRO A 23 -44.33 14.00 -23.06
C PRO A 23 -44.07 14.88 -24.29
N LEU A 24 -43.52 16.07 -24.07
CA LEU A 24 -43.01 16.93 -25.12
C LEU A 24 -41.76 16.35 -25.75
N ASP A 25 -41.84 16.04 -27.01
CA ASP A 25 -40.78 15.60 -27.91
C ASP A 25 -39.89 16.82 -28.24
N LEU A 26 -38.73 16.96 -27.57
CA LEU A 26 -37.75 18.00 -27.85
C LEU A 26 -36.71 17.47 -28.83
N SER A 27 -36.77 17.92 -30.06
CA SER A 27 -35.81 17.62 -31.11
C SER A 27 -34.44 18.28 -30.82
N ARG A 28 -33.37 17.61 -31.26
CA ARG A 28 -31.95 18.02 -31.08
C ARG A 28 -31.56 19.36 -31.75
N ARG A 29 -32.52 20.12 -32.30
CA ARG A 29 -32.27 21.37 -33.03
C ARG A 29 -32.51 22.66 -32.22
N ASP A 30 -33.14 22.59 -31.05
CA ASP A 30 -33.54 23.80 -30.30
C ASP A 30 -32.54 24.22 -29.19
N PHE A 31 -31.36 23.60 -29.14
CA PHE A 31 -30.34 23.91 -28.09
C PHE A 31 -29.26 24.91 -28.53
N VAL A 32 -29.40 25.59 -29.69
CA VAL A 32 -28.35 26.50 -30.23
C VAL A 32 -28.75 27.96 -30.29
N ALA A 33 -29.88 28.36 -29.76
CA ALA A 33 -30.36 29.74 -29.92
C ALA A 33 -30.82 30.42 -28.63
N THR A 34 -30.00 30.44 -27.56
CA THR A 34 -30.16 31.43 -26.48
C THR A 34 -28.86 31.53 -25.61
N ALA A 35 -27.79 32.01 -26.20
CA ALA A 35 -26.62 32.41 -25.47
C ALA A 35 -25.96 33.66 -26.15
N SER A 36 -26.66 34.80 -26.09
CA SER A 36 -26.04 36.08 -26.41
C SER A 36 -26.72 37.14 -25.59
N ALA A 37 -25.92 37.86 -24.82
CA ALA A 37 -26.11 39.11 -24.13
C ALA A 37 -26.20 39.03 -22.59
N ALA A 38 -25.03 38.92 -21.94
CA ALA A 38 -24.71 39.62 -20.70
C ALA A 38 -23.17 39.69 -20.58
N ALA A 39 -22.55 40.61 -21.32
CA ALA A 39 -21.16 40.96 -21.12
C ALA A 39 -21.08 41.94 -19.93
N GLY A 40 -21.09 41.37 -18.72
CA GLY A 40 -20.67 42.05 -17.50
C GLY A 40 -19.20 41.72 -17.27
N GLY A 41 -18.31 42.74 -17.45
CA GLY A 41 -16.88 42.56 -17.25
C GLY A 41 -16.53 42.22 -15.80
N PHE A 42 -16.32 40.97 -15.51
CA PHE A 42 -15.55 40.56 -14.35
C PHE A 42 -14.08 40.56 -14.77
N ALA A 43 -13.36 41.58 -14.28
CA ALA A 43 -11.90 41.56 -14.31
C ALA A 43 -11.43 40.35 -13.50
N LEU A 44 -11.02 39.28 -14.20
CA LEU A 44 -10.31 38.18 -13.59
C LEU A 44 -9.00 38.75 -13.04
N ALA A 45 -8.88 38.84 -11.71
CA ALA A 45 -7.59 39.01 -11.06
C ALA A 45 -6.61 37.98 -11.66
N PRO A 46 -5.35 38.33 -11.96
CA PRO A 46 -4.39 37.41 -12.46
C PRO A 46 -4.25 36.30 -11.42
N GLY A 47 -4.83 35.11 -11.73
CA GLY A 47 -4.64 33.94 -10.92
C GLY A 47 -3.15 33.73 -10.75
N SER A 48 -2.68 33.66 -9.49
CA SER A 48 -1.32 33.30 -9.18
C SER A 48 -1.01 32.00 -9.99
N ALA A 49 -0.10 32.13 -10.94
CA ALA A 49 0.35 30.98 -11.73
C ALA A 49 0.84 29.93 -10.74
N ARG A 50 0.04 28.88 -10.58
CA ARG A 50 0.42 27.74 -9.74
C ARG A 50 1.73 27.23 -10.33
N ALA A 51 2.81 27.30 -9.55
CA ALA A 51 4.12 26.84 -10.00
C ALA A 51 3.95 25.44 -10.63
N ALA A 52 4.47 25.24 -11.84
CA ALA A 52 4.39 23.96 -12.52
C ALA A 52 5.00 22.88 -11.61
N THR A 53 4.27 21.81 -11.39
CA THR A 53 4.81 20.66 -10.62
C THR A 53 6.09 20.20 -11.30
N PRO A 54 7.23 20.11 -10.60
CA PRO A 54 8.48 19.70 -11.20
C PRO A 54 8.35 18.28 -11.79
N PRO A 55 9.21 17.91 -12.75
CA PRO A 55 9.24 16.54 -13.27
C PRO A 55 9.38 15.53 -12.12
N TYR A 56 8.71 14.38 -12.25
CA TYR A 56 8.82 13.33 -11.22
C TYR A 56 10.28 12.89 -11.09
N GLY A 57 10.74 12.76 -9.84
CA GLY A 57 12.13 12.40 -9.56
C GLY A 57 13.13 13.55 -9.58
N ASN A 58 12.70 14.81 -9.76
CA ASN A 58 13.56 16.01 -9.69
C ASN A 58 14.86 15.89 -10.51
N GLY A 59 14.80 15.21 -11.68
CA GLY A 59 15.96 14.98 -12.54
C GLY A 59 16.84 13.79 -12.13
N THR A 60 16.51 13.04 -11.09
CA THR A 60 17.25 11.84 -10.64
C THR A 60 16.67 10.52 -11.19
N LEU A 61 15.52 10.59 -11.90
CA LEU A 61 14.94 9.40 -12.51
C LEU A 61 15.82 8.91 -13.67
N PRO A 62 16.27 7.64 -13.66
CA PRO A 62 17.12 7.12 -14.71
C PRO A 62 16.50 7.24 -16.12
N PRO A 63 17.27 7.64 -17.15
CA PRO A 63 16.82 7.59 -18.54
C PRO A 63 16.30 6.19 -18.90
N GLY A 64 15.17 6.11 -19.65
CA GLY A 64 14.50 4.84 -19.98
C GLY A 64 13.35 4.49 -19.02
N ILE A 65 13.18 5.23 -17.93
CA ILE A 65 11.98 5.15 -17.08
C ILE A 65 11.04 6.28 -17.48
N ARG A 66 9.83 5.93 -17.94
CA ARG A 66 8.77 6.88 -18.28
C ARG A 66 7.83 7.10 -17.09
N SER A 67 7.40 8.33 -16.91
CA SER A 67 6.43 8.77 -15.90
C SER A 67 5.17 9.26 -16.61
N ARG A 68 3.99 8.68 -16.28
CA ARG A 68 2.70 9.14 -16.84
C ARG A 68 1.50 8.76 -15.98
N PRO A 69 0.35 9.47 -16.13
CA PRO A 69 -0.92 9.11 -15.52
C PRO A 69 -1.69 8.07 -16.35
N ILE A 70 -2.47 7.24 -15.67
CA ILE A 70 -3.48 6.32 -16.25
C ILE A 70 -4.83 6.66 -15.60
N ALA A 71 -5.77 7.12 -16.39
CA ALA A 71 -7.09 7.53 -15.91
C ALA A 71 -8.06 6.33 -15.75
N ASN A 72 -9.14 6.56 -14.99
CA ASN A 72 -10.26 5.65 -14.83
C ASN A 72 -9.93 4.30 -14.15
N ILE A 73 -9.00 4.32 -13.20
CA ILE A 73 -8.63 3.14 -12.43
C ILE A 73 -9.38 3.17 -11.09
N ASN A 74 -10.54 2.51 -11.00
CA ASN A 74 -11.30 2.40 -9.76
C ASN A 74 -11.52 3.77 -9.06
N GLY A 75 -11.91 4.78 -9.84
CA GLY A 75 -12.11 6.16 -9.38
C GLY A 75 -10.83 7.01 -9.28
N LEU A 76 -9.68 6.45 -9.67
CA LEU A 76 -8.40 7.15 -9.63
C LEU A 76 -7.91 7.54 -11.02
N THR A 77 -7.05 8.54 -11.07
CA THR A 77 -6.00 8.69 -12.08
C THR A 77 -4.69 8.26 -11.43
N VAL A 78 -4.23 7.06 -11.76
CA VAL A 78 -3.04 6.44 -11.17
C VAL A 78 -1.80 6.95 -11.90
N HIS A 79 -0.86 7.50 -11.18
CA HIS A 79 0.47 7.81 -11.71
C HIS A 79 1.33 6.56 -11.71
N ILE A 80 2.03 6.30 -12.81
CA ILE A 80 2.94 5.17 -12.92
C ILE A 80 4.34 5.60 -13.39
N LEU A 81 5.34 4.86 -12.96
CA LEU A 81 6.62 4.71 -13.64
C LEU A 81 6.61 3.41 -14.42
N GLU A 82 7.20 3.42 -15.60
CA GLU A 82 7.30 2.22 -16.44
C GLU A 82 8.62 2.17 -17.20
N ALA A 83 9.12 0.94 -17.42
CA ALA A 83 10.33 0.66 -18.20
C ALA A 83 10.11 -0.59 -19.06
N GLY A 84 10.75 -0.66 -20.23
CA GLY A 84 10.56 -1.77 -21.18
C GLY A 84 9.25 -1.69 -21.98
N TYR A 85 8.56 -0.56 -21.92
CA TYR A 85 7.31 -0.26 -22.61
C TYR A 85 7.49 -0.06 -24.14
N GLU A 86 8.70 0.14 -24.59
CA GLU A 86 9.01 0.41 -26.00
C GLU A 86 8.79 -0.81 -26.89
N VAL A 87 8.83 -2.00 -26.31
CA VAL A 87 8.65 -3.27 -27.03
C VAL A 87 7.29 -3.86 -26.66
N PRO A 88 6.30 -3.82 -27.57
CA PRO A 88 4.99 -4.41 -27.32
C PRO A 88 5.05 -5.92 -27.06
N GLY A 89 4.14 -6.44 -26.26
CA GLY A 89 3.99 -7.88 -26.01
C GLY A 89 4.91 -8.45 -24.93
N ARG A 90 5.78 -7.66 -24.31
CA ARG A 90 6.54 -8.10 -23.15
C ARG A 90 5.62 -8.48 -21.98
N PRO A 91 5.90 -9.58 -21.26
CA PRO A 91 5.17 -9.90 -20.04
C PRO A 91 5.34 -8.78 -19.01
N ALA A 92 4.24 -8.39 -18.36
CA ALA A 92 4.27 -7.31 -17.40
C ALA A 92 4.64 -7.79 -15.99
N VAL A 93 5.33 -6.93 -15.23
CA VAL A 93 5.62 -7.08 -13.79
C VAL A 93 5.14 -5.83 -13.07
N LEU A 94 4.31 -6.02 -12.04
CA LEU A 94 3.77 -4.94 -11.23
C LEU A 94 4.53 -4.81 -9.92
N LEU A 95 5.04 -3.60 -9.60
CA LEU A 95 5.86 -3.30 -8.43
C LEU A 95 5.11 -2.34 -7.49
N LEU A 96 4.75 -2.80 -6.29
CA LEU A 96 3.96 -2.06 -5.30
C LEU A 96 4.85 -1.61 -4.13
N HIS A 97 4.98 -0.31 -3.94
CA HIS A 97 5.84 0.28 -2.90
C HIS A 97 5.19 0.27 -1.50
N GLY A 98 5.95 0.61 -0.47
CA GLY A 98 5.53 0.71 0.91
C GLY A 98 5.33 2.14 1.44
N PHE A 99 5.43 2.29 2.77
CA PHE A 99 5.36 3.57 3.47
C PHE A 99 6.73 3.90 4.12
N PRO A 100 7.20 5.14 4.05
CA PRO A 100 6.72 6.29 3.28
C PRO A 100 7.42 6.38 1.91
N GLU A 101 7.21 5.39 1.09
CA GLU A 101 7.81 5.29 -0.24
C GLU A 101 6.88 5.86 -1.34
N LEU A 102 7.32 5.71 -2.59
CA LEU A 102 6.66 6.09 -3.84
C LEU A 102 7.05 5.06 -4.92
N ALA A 103 6.43 5.12 -6.10
CA ALA A 103 6.89 4.38 -7.27
C ALA A 103 8.40 4.57 -7.52
N TYR A 104 8.93 5.71 -7.15
CA TYR A 104 10.35 6.08 -7.23
C TYR A 104 11.29 5.09 -6.52
N SER A 105 10.83 4.42 -5.48
CA SER A 105 11.64 3.43 -4.73
C SER A 105 12.08 2.25 -5.58
N TRP A 106 11.43 2.00 -6.71
CA TRP A 106 11.74 0.93 -7.64
C TRP A 106 12.72 1.30 -8.75
N ARG A 107 13.13 2.59 -8.85
CA ARG A 107 13.96 3.13 -9.94
C ARG A 107 15.23 2.32 -10.27
N LYS A 108 15.84 1.69 -9.23
CA LYS A 108 17.10 0.96 -9.37
C LYS A 108 16.93 -0.47 -9.88
N VAL A 109 15.74 -1.05 -9.77
CA VAL A 109 15.44 -2.42 -10.24
C VAL A 109 14.65 -2.44 -11.55
N MET A 110 14.02 -1.32 -11.92
CA MET A 110 13.15 -1.27 -13.12
C MET A 110 13.90 -1.52 -14.43
N LEU A 111 15.00 -0.80 -14.67
CA LEU A 111 15.76 -0.95 -15.92
C LEU A 111 16.41 -2.34 -16.06
N PRO A 112 17.03 -2.92 -15.04
CA PRO A 112 17.53 -4.28 -15.11
C PRO A 112 16.45 -5.33 -15.41
N LEU A 113 15.24 -5.19 -14.84
CA LEU A 113 14.11 -6.07 -15.17
C LEU A 113 13.61 -5.83 -16.60
N ALA A 114 13.60 -4.59 -17.07
CA ALA A 114 13.28 -4.27 -18.46
C ALA A 114 14.30 -4.85 -19.46
N ALA A 115 15.58 -4.87 -19.07
CA ALA A 115 16.63 -5.53 -19.84
C ALA A 115 16.47 -7.06 -19.88
N ALA A 116 15.81 -7.64 -18.86
CA ALA A 116 15.40 -9.05 -18.83
C ALA A 116 14.06 -9.31 -19.56
N GLU A 117 13.66 -8.40 -20.47
CA GLU A 117 12.51 -8.50 -21.37
C GLU A 117 11.13 -8.38 -20.70
N TYR A 118 11.02 -7.73 -19.56
CA TYR A 118 9.74 -7.41 -18.92
C TYR A 118 9.30 -5.97 -19.20
N HIS A 119 7.97 -5.75 -19.28
CA HIS A 119 7.38 -4.44 -19.09
C HIS A 119 7.16 -4.23 -17.59
N VAL A 120 7.95 -3.35 -16.99
CA VAL A 120 7.97 -3.12 -15.55
C VAL A 120 7.12 -1.89 -15.21
N ILE A 121 6.16 -2.05 -14.33
CA ILE A 121 5.16 -1.04 -13.99
C ILE A 121 5.18 -0.81 -12.48
N ALA A 122 5.41 0.42 -12.05
CA ALA A 122 5.40 0.82 -10.64
C ALA A 122 4.41 1.98 -10.44
N PRO A 123 3.22 1.77 -9.88
CA PRO A 123 2.30 2.86 -9.54
C PRO A 123 2.71 3.58 -8.26
N ASP A 124 2.43 4.89 -8.20
CA ASP A 124 2.15 5.52 -6.92
C ASP A 124 0.78 4.99 -6.46
N GLN A 125 0.72 4.23 -5.38
CA GLN A 125 -0.51 3.61 -4.91
C GLN A 125 -1.52 4.66 -4.43
N ARG A 126 -2.79 4.28 -4.21
CA ARG A 126 -3.84 5.14 -3.64
C ARG A 126 -3.33 5.84 -2.37
N GLY A 127 -3.46 7.18 -2.34
CA GLY A 127 -3.00 7.98 -1.22
C GLY A 127 -1.55 8.44 -1.28
N TYR A 128 -0.82 8.09 -2.35
CA TYR A 128 0.59 8.41 -2.49
C TYR A 128 0.91 9.19 -3.76
N GLY A 129 2.00 9.95 -3.71
CA GLY A 129 2.67 10.57 -4.84
C GLY A 129 1.74 11.35 -5.75
N ARG A 130 1.75 11.04 -7.03
CA ARG A 130 0.97 11.76 -8.06
C ARG A 130 -0.35 11.09 -8.44
N THR A 131 -0.72 10.01 -7.79
CA THR A 131 -2.05 9.39 -7.94
C THR A 131 -3.11 10.29 -7.29
N ILE A 132 -4.17 10.59 -8.02
CA ILE A 132 -5.27 11.47 -7.59
C ILE A 132 -6.62 10.76 -7.73
N GLY A 133 -7.69 11.37 -7.14
CA GLY A 133 -9.04 10.82 -7.15
C GLY A 133 -9.44 10.18 -5.82
N TRP A 134 -8.59 10.29 -4.80
CA TRP A 134 -8.90 9.92 -3.42
C TRP A 134 -9.14 11.17 -2.57
N ASN A 135 -9.80 11.00 -1.42
CA ASN A 135 -10.08 12.10 -0.50
C ASN A 135 -8.94 12.24 0.53
N ASP A 136 -8.38 13.44 0.67
CA ASP A 136 -7.25 13.75 1.55
C ASP A 136 -7.67 14.17 2.98
N SER A 137 -8.97 14.31 3.26
CA SER A 137 -9.46 14.62 4.61
C SER A 137 -9.23 13.45 5.55
N TYR A 138 -8.74 13.73 6.76
CA TYR A 138 -8.67 12.72 7.82
C TYR A 138 -10.06 12.15 8.15
N ASP A 139 -11.11 12.96 8.07
CA ASP A 139 -12.49 12.55 8.39
C ASP A 139 -13.21 11.85 7.24
N ALA A 140 -12.55 11.72 6.08
CA ALA A 140 -13.09 10.95 4.97
C ALA A 140 -13.27 9.48 5.34
N ASP A 141 -14.21 8.83 4.67
CA ASP A 141 -14.39 7.37 4.77
C ASP A 141 -13.10 6.66 4.33
N PRO A 142 -12.46 5.86 5.19
CA PRO A 142 -11.26 5.12 4.86
C PRO A 142 -11.53 3.83 4.07
N ASP A 143 -12.78 3.44 3.84
CA ASP A 143 -13.18 2.22 3.12
C ASP A 143 -12.45 2.03 1.78
N PRO A 144 -12.19 3.10 0.96
CA PRO A 144 -11.42 2.97 -0.27
C PRO A 144 -9.99 2.45 -0.09
N PHE A 145 -9.44 2.50 1.12
CA PHE A 145 -8.08 2.03 1.44
C PHE A 145 -8.05 0.60 1.98
N ARG A 146 -9.19 -0.10 2.11
CA ARG A 146 -9.22 -1.50 2.50
C ARG A 146 -8.52 -2.38 1.47
N ILE A 147 -8.02 -3.52 1.94
CA ILE A 147 -7.18 -4.41 1.15
C ILE A 147 -7.83 -4.86 -0.16
N LEU A 148 -9.12 -5.21 -0.15
CA LEU A 148 -9.83 -5.63 -1.36
C LEU A 148 -9.93 -4.51 -2.39
N ASN A 149 -10.07 -3.27 -1.95
CA ASN A 149 -10.11 -2.13 -2.84
C ASN A 149 -8.73 -1.81 -3.42
N MET A 150 -7.65 -1.97 -2.63
CA MET A 150 -6.27 -1.87 -3.13
C MET A 150 -5.97 -2.95 -4.19
N VAL A 151 -6.50 -4.17 -4.02
CA VAL A 151 -6.43 -5.23 -5.05
C VAL A 151 -7.18 -4.82 -6.31
N ARG A 152 -8.36 -4.17 -6.19
CA ARG A 152 -9.11 -3.63 -7.34
C ARG A 152 -8.31 -2.55 -8.07
N ASP A 153 -7.57 -1.69 -7.36
CA ASP A 153 -6.71 -0.69 -7.97
C ASP A 153 -5.60 -1.36 -8.80
N ALA A 154 -4.91 -2.36 -8.22
CA ALA A 154 -3.86 -3.11 -8.90
C ALA A 154 -4.39 -3.84 -10.15
N MET A 155 -5.51 -4.53 -10.02
CA MET A 155 -6.16 -5.26 -11.11
C MET A 155 -6.67 -4.31 -12.22
N GLY A 156 -7.31 -3.20 -11.82
CA GLY A 156 -7.79 -2.17 -12.74
C GLY A 156 -6.66 -1.55 -13.55
N LEU A 157 -5.51 -1.31 -12.92
CA LEU A 157 -4.33 -0.80 -13.62
C LEU A 157 -3.79 -1.82 -14.65
N VAL A 158 -3.68 -3.10 -14.28
CA VAL A 158 -3.25 -4.18 -15.18
C VAL A 158 -4.15 -4.22 -16.42
N PHE A 159 -5.47 -4.19 -16.25
CA PHE A 159 -6.41 -4.24 -17.37
C PHE A 159 -6.43 -2.97 -18.21
N ALA A 160 -6.31 -1.80 -17.59
CA ALA A 160 -6.23 -0.52 -18.33
C ALA A 160 -4.97 -0.40 -19.19
N LEU A 161 -3.90 -1.10 -18.83
CA LEU A 161 -2.68 -1.20 -19.62
C LEU A 161 -2.77 -2.27 -20.73
N GLY A 162 -3.91 -2.94 -20.88
CA GLY A 162 -4.17 -3.94 -21.91
C GLY A 162 -3.71 -5.36 -21.57
N TYR A 163 -3.25 -5.60 -20.35
CA TYR A 163 -2.84 -6.94 -19.91
C TYR A 163 -4.04 -7.71 -19.34
N ARG A 164 -4.10 -9.01 -19.63
CA ARG A 164 -5.03 -9.94 -18.97
C ARG A 164 -4.45 -10.54 -17.70
N GLU A 165 -3.12 -10.68 -17.70
CA GLU A 165 -2.33 -11.22 -16.59
C GLU A 165 -0.97 -10.53 -16.52
N VAL A 166 -0.30 -10.62 -15.40
CA VAL A 166 1.09 -10.20 -15.20
C VAL A 166 1.94 -11.40 -14.78
N ALA A 167 3.18 -11.44 -15.26
CA ALA A 167 4.14 -12.49 -14.91
C ALA A 167 4.37 -12.57 -13.40
N GLY A 168 4.37 -11.41 -12.73
CA GLY A 168 4.47 -11.34 -11.29
C GLY A 168 4.02 -10.01 -10.71
N VAL A 169 3.56 -10.06 -9.46
CA VAL A 169 3.35 -8.90 -8.61
C VAL A 169 4.36 -8.92 -7.48
N VAL A 170 5.06 -7.81 -7.29
CA VAL A 170 6.08 -7.63 -6.26
C VAL A 170 5.61 -6.52 -5.32
N GLY A 171 5.59 -6.78 -4.02
CA GLY A 171 5.18 -5.77 -3.04
C GLY A 171 6.20 -5.62 -1.93
N HIS A 172 6.54 -4.37 -1.59
CA HIS A 172 7.44 -4.02 -0.49
C HIS A 172 6.66 -3.35 0.66
N ASP A 173 6.96 -3.68 1.92
CA ASP A 173 6.36 -3.11 3.14
C ASP A 173 4.82 -3.08 3.06
N ALA A 174 4.19 -1.90 2.94
CA ALA A 174 2.75 -1.74 2.78
C ALA A 174 2.22 -2.32 1.45
N GLY A 175 3.05 -2.41 0.42
CA GLY A 175 2.72 -3.06 -0.85
C GLY A 175 2.76 -4.59 -0.78
N SER A 176 3.50 -5.18 0.19
CA SER A 176 3.61 -6.63 0.34
C SER A 176 2.26 -7.31 0.60
N PRO A 177 1.43 -6.87 1.56
CA PRO A 177 0.08 -7.44 1.71
C PRO A 177 -0.81 -7.19 0.49
N VAL A 178 -0.68 -6.07 -0.22
CA VAL A 178 -1.47 -5.83 -1.45
C VAL A 178 -1.10 -6.86 -2.52
N ALA A 179 0.20 -7.12 -2.73
CA ALA A 179 0.68 -8.15 -3.65
C ALA A 179 0.20 -9.55 -3.25
N ALA A 180 0.32 -9.91 -1.95
CA ALA A 180 -0.13 -11.19 -1.43
C ALA A 180 -1.64 -11.41 -1.64
N TRP A 181 -2.47 -10.44 -1.28
CA TRP A 181 -3.91 -10.51 -1.47
C TRP A 181 -4.31 -10.50 -2.95
N SER A 182 -3.58 -9.79 -3.81
CA SER A 182 -3.80 -9.82 -5.26
C SER A 182 -3.61 -11.23 -5.81
N ALA A 183 -2.51 -11.88 -5.46
CA ALA A 183 -2.22 -13.26 -5.88
C ALA A 183 -3.19 -14.28 -5.29
N LEU A 184 -3.64 -14.10 -4.04
CA LEU A 184 -4.61 -14.97 -3.37
C LEU A 184 -5.99 -14.91 -4.03
N ILE A 185 -6.46 -13.69 -4.35
CA ILE A 185 -7.81 -13.46 -4.87
C ILE A 185 -7.90 -13.71 -6.37
N ARG A 186 -6.86 -13.32 -7.12
CA ARG A 186 -6.83 -13.37 -8.59
C ARG A 186 -5.55 -14.06 -9.10
N PRO A 187 -5.35 -15.36 -8.80
CA PRO A 187 -4.20 -16.12 -9.31
C PRO A 187 -4.22 -16.27 -10.84
N ASP A 188 -5.36 -16.02 -11.47
CA ASP A 188 -5.52 -15.95 -12.92
C ASP A 188 -4.91 -14.67 -13.52
N VAL A 189 -4.86 -13.57 -12.77
CA VAL A 189 -4.26 -12.29 -13.18
C VAL A 189 -2.81 -12.17 -12.70
N PHE A 190 -2.55 -12.54 -11.45
CA PHE A 190 -1.23 -12.41 -10.82
C PHE A 190 -0.56 -13.79 -10.75
N ARG A 191 0.23 -14.12 -11.78
CA ARG A 191 0.75 -15.48 -12.03
C ARG A 191 1.84 -15.92 -11.05
N SER A 192 2.50 -14.97 -10.42
CA SER A 192 3.45 -15.21 -9.33
C SER A 192 3.48 -14.01 -8.38
N VAL A 193 4.00 -14.20 -7.16
CA VAL A 193 4.11 -13.12 -6.17
C VAL A 193 5.46 -13.11 -5.47
N THR A 194 6.02 -11.92 -5.30
CA THR A 194 7.15 -11.69 -4.39
C THR A 194 6.73 -10.71 -3.31
N MET A 195 6.83 -11.14 -2.06
CA MET A 195 6.60 -10.34 -0.87
C MET A 195 7.94 -9.86 -0.32
N MET A 196 8.04 -8.57 0.05
CA MET A 196 9.30 -8.02 0.52
C MET A 196 9.11 -7.29 1.86
N SER A 197 10.03 -7.49 2.78
CA SER A 197 10.08 -6.91 4.14
C SER A 197 8.93 -7.32 5.07
N SER A 198 7.72 -7.47 4.58
CA SER A 198 6.54 -7.82 5.38
C SER A 198 6.00 -9.21 4.97
N PRO A 199 6.23 -10.26 5.77
CA PRO A 199 5.72 -11.60 5.49
C PRO A 199 4.20 -11.66 5.56
N PHE A 200 3.58 -12.48 4.69
CA PHE A 200 2.15 -12.75 4.70
C PHE A 200 1.81 -13.91 5.64
N ALA A 201 1.22 -13.62 6.78
CA ALA A 201 0.88 -14.63 7.79
C ALA A 201 -0.29 -15.56 7.39
N GLY A 202 -0.90 -15.34 6.23
CA GLY A 202 -2.12 -16.03 5.79
C GLY A 202 -3.39 -15.22 6.05
N VAL A 203 -4.50 -15.77 5.60
CA VAL A 203 -5.84 -15.20 5.80
C VAL A 203 -6.28 -15.43 7.25
N PRO A 204 -6.93 -14.44 7.90
CA PRO A 204 -7.50 -14.64 9.23
C PRO A 204 -8.52 -15.79 9.24
N SER A 205 -8.45 -16.63 10.27
CA SER A 205 -9.42 -17.71 10.47
C SER A 205 -10.80 -17.14 10.81
N LEU A 206 -11.86 -17.83 10.36
CA LEU A 206 -13.22 -17.52 10.79
C LEU A 206 -13.32 -17.61 12.33
N PRO A 207 -14.00 -16.65 12.97
CA PRO A 207 -14.20 -16.67 14.41
C PRO A 207 -15.33 -17.61 14.87
N PHE A 208 -15.74 -18.57 14.01
CA PHE A 208 -16.84 -19.47 14.26
C PHE A 208 -16.32 -20.91 14.44
N ASN A 209 -17.00 -21.63 15.33
CA ASN A 209 -16.79 -23.06 15.47
C ASN A 209 -17.27 -23.77 14.20
N THR A 210 -16.48 -24.72 13.71
CA THR A 210 -16.87 -25.57 12.57
C THR A 210 -17.71 -26.74 13.06
N ALA A 211 -18.39 -27.44 12.14
CA ALA A 211 -19.25 -28.58 12.45
C ALA A 211 -18.57 -29.72 13.27
N ASN A 212 -17.25 -29.75 13.32
CA ASN A 212 -16.46 -30.76 14.03
C ASN A 212 -16.19 -30.42 15.51
N GLY A 213 -16.81 -29.34 16.05
CA GLY A 213 -16.61 -28.97 17.45
C GLY A 213 -15.19 -28.53 17.83
N ALA A 214 -14.37 -28.20 16.84
CA ALA A 214 -13.03 -27.67 17.10
C ALA A 214 -13.10 -26.39 17.95
N PRO A 215 -12.14 -26.15 18.86
CA PRO A 215 -12.11 -24.92 19.64
C PRO A 215 -12.09 -23.69 18.72
N LEU A 216 -12.81 -22.64 19.11
CA LEU A 216 -12.73 -21.36 18.41
C LEU A 216 -11.27 -20.90 18.39
N PRO A 217 -10.77 -20.39 17.23
CA PRO A 217 -9.47 -19.76 17.19
C PRO A 217 -9.42 -18.64 18.23
N ARG A 218 -8.33 -18.55 18.99
CA ARG A 218 -8.14 -17.39 19.86
C ARG A 218 -8.12 -16.14 18.95
N PRO A 219 -8.88 -15.08 19.29
CA PRO A 219 -8.76 -13.81 18.62
C PRO A 219 -7.29 -13.37 18.67
N ALA A 220 -6.77 -12.91 17.52
CA ALA A 220 -5.45 -12.31 17.52
C ALA A 220 -5.48 -11.06 18.41
N GLN A 221 -4.43 -10.85 19.21
CA GLN A 221 -4.26 -9.63 19.99
C GLN A 221 -4.33 -8.42 19.06
N THR A 222 -5.22 -7.49 19.35
CA THR A 222 -5.35 -6.24 18.59
C THR A 222 -4.16 -5.31 18.82
N ASP A 223 -3.98 -4.34 17.94
CA ASP A 223 -2.94 -3.33 18.13
C ASP A 223 -3.23 -2.44 19.34
N ASP A 224 -4.51 -2.23 19.68
CA ASP A 224 -4.90 -1.45 20.86
C ASP A 224 -4.60 -2.20 22.17
N GLU A 225 -4.84 -3.51 22.23
CA GLU A 225 -4.46 -4.34 23.38
C GLU A 225 -2.94 -4.36 23.58
N LEU A 226 -2.17 -4.52 22.50
CA LEU A 226 -0.73 -4.43 22.58
C LEU A 226 -0.26 -3.05 23.05
N ASP A 227 -0.86 -1.97 22.54
CA ASP A 227 -0.51 -0.59 22.92
C ASP A 227 -0.79 -0.34 24.42
N ALA A 228 -1.88 -0.88 24.95
CA ALA A 228 -2.21 -0.81 26.36
C ALA A 228 -1.18 -1.53 27.26
N GLU A 229 -0.61 -2.64 26.78
CA GLU A 229 0.47 -3.34 27.47
C GLU A 229 1.81 -2.59 27.36
N LEU A 230 2.14 -2.09 26.18
CA LEU A 230 3.34 -1.29 25.94
C LEU A 230 3.37 -0.02 26.80
N ALA A 231 2.20 0.57 27.07
CA ALA A 231 2.08 1.75 27.92
C ALA A 231 2.48 1.51 29.38
N LYS A 232 2.50 0.26 29.84
CA LYS A 232 2.88 -0.13 31.22
C LYS A 232 4.37 -0.35 31.39
N LEU A 233 5.14 -0.35 30.29
CA LEU A 233 6.60 -0.52 30.33
C LEU A 233 7.27 0.72 30.96
N SER A 234 8.53 0.56 31.36
CA SER A 234 9.38 1.63 31.83
C SER A 234 10.66 1.70 30.96
N PRO A 235 10.84 2.73 30.10
CA PRO A 235 9.89 3.81 29.83
C PRO A 235 8.64 3.33 29.07
N PRO A 236 7.50 4.06 29.18
CA PRO A 236 6.28 3.71 28.48
C PRO A 236 6.46 3.76 26.95
N ARG A 237 5.84 2.78 26.26
CA ARG A 237 5.92 2.63 24.80
C ARG A 237 4.56 2.67 24.14
N LYS A 238 4.52 2.82 22.81
CA LYS A 238 3.35 2.68 21.95
C LYS A 238 3.73 2.01 20.64
N TYR A 239 2.78 1.34 20.01
CA TYR A 239 2.99 0.73 18.72
C TYR A 239 2.83 1.76 17.61
N TYR A 240 3.77 1.83 16.67
CA TYR A 240 3.82 2.87 15.63
C TYR A 240 2.55 2.91 14.74
N GLN A 241 1.92 1.76 14.49
CA GLN A 241 0.70 1.74 13.68
C GLN A 241 -0.46 2.45 14.39
N ASN A 242 -0.54 2.38 15.73
CA ASN A 242 -1.51 3.13 16.50
C ASN A 242 -1.25 4.63 16.44
N TYR A 243 0.02 5.05 16.49
CA TYR A 243 0.38 6.44 16.29
C TYR A 243 0.01 6.92 14.87
N GLN A 244 0.34 6.15 13.83
CA GLN A 244 0.08 6.52 12.44
C GLN A 244 -1.42 6.63 12.09
N ARG A 245 -2.29 5.98 12.85
CA ARG A 245 -3.77 6.14 12.73
C ARG A 245 -4.28 7.46 13.29
N THR A 246 -3.50 8.17 14.09
CA THR A 246 -3.96 9.39 14.77
C THR A 246 -4.01 10.59 13.81
N ARG A 247 -4.91 11.52 14.11
CA ARG A 247 -5.02 12.80 13.37
C ARG A 247 -3.71 13.60 13.41
N GLY A 248 -2.97 13.54 14.52
CA GLY A 248 -1.74 14.29 14.72
C GLY A 248 -0.54 13.79 13.90
N ALA A 249 -0.55 12.52 13.46
CA ALA A 249 0.61 11.90 12.80
C ALA A 249 1.02 12.62 11.50
N ASN A 250 0.04 13.06 10.68
CA ASN A 250 0.33 13.84 9.48
C ASN A 250 1.05 15.14 9.80
N HIS A 251 0.53 15.90 10.75
CA HIS A 251 1.11 17.20 11.15
C HIS A 251 2.52 17.03 11.73
N ASP A 252 2.71 16.04 12.60
CA ASP A 252 4.01 15.76 13.24
C ASP A 252 5.10 15.46 12.20
N MET A 253 4.82 14.58 11.24
CA MET A 253 5.80 14.22 10.22
C MET A 253 6.03 15.32 9.17
N LEU A 254 4.94 15.98 8.73
CA LEU A 254 5.01 17.04 7.72
C LEU A 254 5.75 18.28 8.23
N HIS A 255 5.54 18.62 9.49
CA HIS A 255 6.15 19.79 10.13
C HIS A 255 7.25 19.38 11.13
N ALA A 256 7.99 18.33 10.78
CA ALA A 256 9.11 17.87 11.58
C ALA A 256 10.07 19.04 11.91
N PRO A 257 10.43 19.28 13.18
CA PRO A 257 11.29 20.42 13.57
C PRO A 257 12.63 20.45 12.85
N GLN A 258 13.17 19.28 12.49
CA GLN A 258 14.40 19.14 11.72
C GLN A 258 14.23 19.42 10.22
N GLY A 259 13.00 19.71 9.75
CA GLY A 259 12.65 19.81 8.35
C GLY A 259 12.38 18.47 7.68
N LEU A 260 11.55 18.49 6.63
CA LEU A 260 11.05 17.27 5.98
C LEU A 260 12.17 16.46 5.31
N HIS A 261 13.17 17.10 4.71
CA HIS A 261 14.33 16.44 4.14
C HIS A 261 15.12 15.65 5.20
N ALA A 262 15.48 16.31 6.31
CA ALA A 262 16.22 15.66 7.40
C ALA A 262 15.39 14.59 8.10
N PHE A 263 14.05 14.76 8.17
CA PHE A 263 13.13 13.72 8.64
C PHE A 263 13.25 12.46 7.78
N PHE A 264 13.14 12.57 6.44
CA PHE A 264 13.28 11.44 5.53
C PHE A 264 14.67 10.82 5.61
N ARG A 265 15.73 11.65 5.63
CA ARG A 265 17.11 11.15 5.77
C ARG A 265 17.26 10.28 7.03
N ALA A 266 16.78 10.75 8.19
CA ALA A 266 16.83 10.02 9.45
C ALA A 266 15.97 8.75 9.42
N TYR A 267 14.74 8.85 8.90
CA TYR A 267 13.80 7.73 8.83
C TYR A 267 14.36 6.58 7.97
N TYR A 268 14.89 6.92 6.79
CA TYR A 268 15.51 5.94 5.90
C TYR A 268 16.78 5.34 6.51
N HIS A 269 17.66 6.17 7.06
CA HIS A 269 18.90 5.69 7.71
C HIS A 269 18.59 4.75 8.88
N TYR A 270 17.70 5.14 9.78
CA TYR A 270 17.40 4.38 11.00
C TYR A 270 16.85 2.98 10.71
N LYS A 271 16.14 2.78 9.60
CA LYS A 271 15.60 1.47 9.19
C LYS A 271 16.52 0.71 8.22
N SER A 272 17.64 1.29 7.78
CA SER A 272 18.58 0.67 6.85
C SER A 272 19.62 -0.22 7.55
N ALA A 273 20.42 -0.93 6.76
CA ALA A 273 21.59 -1.66 7.25
C ALA A 273 22.77 -0.72 7.63
N ASP A 274 22.71 0.55 7.25
CA ASP A 274 23.74 1.53 7.60
C ASP A 274 23.70 1.82 9.10
N TRP A 275 22.51 1.84 9.72
CA TRP A 275 22.41 1.92 11.18
C TRP A 275 22.71 0.57 11.82
N LYS A 276 23.85 0.48 12.53
CA LYS A 276 24.38 -0.79 13.07
C LYS A 276 23.60 -1.36 14.26
N GLY A 277 22.62 -0.63 14.77
CA GLY A 277 21.69 -1.11 15.80
C GLY A 277 20.61 -2.08 15.27
N ASN A 278 20.40 -2.17 13.96
CA ASN A 278 19.46 -3.11 13.37
C ASN A 278 20.02 -4.55 13.41
N LYS A 279 19.62 -5.31 14.43
CA LYS A 279 20.02 -6.72 14.67
C LYS A 279 18.77 -7.58 14.85
N PRO A 280 17.92 -7.71 13.81
CA PRO A 280 16.65 -8.40 13.93
C PRO A 280 16.82 -9.90 14.16
N HIS A 281 15.86 -10.45 14.87
CA HIS A 281 15.75 -11.88 15.16
C HIS A 281 14.27 -12.25 15.35
N PRO A 282 13.88 -13.51 15.23
CA PRO A 282 12.52 -13.94 15.49
C PRO A 282 12.09 -13.67 16.93
N LEU A 283 10.96 -13.00 17.10
CA LEU A 283 10.32 -12.81 18.39
C LEU A 283 9.49 -14.04 18.75
N LYS A 284 9.45 -14.40 20.04
CA LYS A 284 8.75 -15.60 20.52
C LYS A 284 7.23 -15.41 20.56
N ALA A 285 6.78 -14.19 20.86
CA ALA A 285 5.37 -13.88 21.01
C ALA A 285 5.11 -12.37 20.78
N ARG A 286 3.85 -12.02 20.57
CA ARG A 286 3.41 -10.63 20.45
C ARG A 286 3.07 -10.04 21.84
N THR A 287 4.01 -10.13 22.78
CA THR A 287 3.89 -9.51 24.11
C THR A 287 4.62 -8.18 24.15
N ALA A 288 4.26 -7.30 25.08
CA ALA A 288 4.92 -5.99 25.24
C ALA A 288 6.42 -6.15 25.48
N ALA A 289 6.86 -7.14 26.25
CA ALA A 289 8.26 -7.39 26.55
C ALA A 289 9.07 -7.75 25.28
N GLU A 290 8.59 -8.72 24.50
CA GLU A 290 9.24 -9.12 23.23
C GLU A 290 9.18 -8.00 22.19
N MET A 291 8.03 -7.34 22.05
CA MET A 291 7.90 -6.23 21.10
C MET A 291 8.78 -5.03 21.44
N ALA A 292 9.12 -4.81 22.72
CA ALA A 292 10.00 -3.72 23.15
C ALA A 292 11.46 -3.92 22.72
N GLU A 293 11.85 -5.11 22.26
CA GLU A 293 13.17 -5.37 21.66
C GLU A 293 13.32 -4.73 20.27
N ILE A 294 12.19 -4.46 19.60
CA ILE A 294 12.16 -3.80 18.30
C ILE A 294 12.51 -2.31 18.46
N PRO A 295 13.35 -1.73 17.56
CA PRO A 295 13.72 -0.32 17.63
C PRO A 295 12.53 0.64 17.67
N THR A 296 12.79 1.84 18.17
CA THR A 296 11.73 2.84 18.42
C THR A 296 11.03 3.34 17.18
N TYR A 297 11.54 3.11 15.98
CA TYR A 297 10.77 3.39 14.74
C TYR A 297 9.55 2.48 14.55
N TYR A 298 9.43 1.36 15.30
CA TYR A 298 8.23 0.50 15.35
C TYR A 298 7.57 0.50 16.74
N VAL A 299 8.38 0.44 17.81
CA VAL A 299 7.85 0.46 19.19
C VAL A 299 8.31 1.75 19.86
N MET A 300 7.59 2.84 19.53
CA MET A 300 7.92 4.22 19.85
C MET A 300 7.88 4.50 21.37
N GLU A 301 8.68 5.45 21.83
CA GLU A 301 8.42 6.06 23.13
C GLU A 301 7.05 6.76 23.13
N ARG A 302 6.30 6.61 24.25
CA ARG A 302 4.89 6.98 24.27
C ARG A 302 4.63 8.48 24.09
N ASP A 303 5.54 9.30 24.58
CA ASP A 303 5.46 10.78 24.56
C ASP A 303 5.97 11.39 23.23
N LYS A 304 6.65 10.63 22.38
CA LYS A 304 7.23 11.14 21.12
C LYS A 304 6.34 10.87 19.91
N GLY A 305 6.35 11.83 18.97
CA GLY A 305 5.91 11.60 17.59
C GLY A 305 7.02 10.97 16.76
N MET A 306 6.73 10.64 15.49
CA MET A 306 7.73 10.01 14.62
C MET A 306 8.88 10.98 14.30
N ALA A 307 8.60 12.28 14.12
CA ALA A 307 9.63 13.28 13.88
C ALA A 307 10.67 13.32 15.01
N ALA A 308 10.22 13.36 16.27
CA ALA A 308 11.09 13.33 17.43
C ALA A 308 11.76 11.96 17.63
N THR A 309 11.10 10.87 17.24
CA THR A 309 11.65 9.50 17.34
C THR A 309 12.86 9.31 16.44
N VAL A 310 12.81 9.81 15.20
CA VAL A 310 13.89 9.60 14.23
C VAL A 310 15.00 10.67 14.30
N ALA A 311 14.72 11.84 14.86
CA ALA A 311 15.68 12.94 14.92
C ALA A 311 17.07 12.58 15.48
N PRO A 312 17.20 11.76 16.56
CA PRO A 312 18.50 11.33 17.08
C PRO A 312 19.28 10.43 16.12
N PHE A 313 18.67 9.94 15.05
CA PHE A 313 19.25 9.02 14.08
C PHE A 313 19.54 9.68 12.74
N ILE A 314 19.63 11.02 12.69
CA ILE A 314 20.16 11.73 11.54
C ILE A 314 21.62 11.31 11.37
N PRO A 315 22.01 10.71 10.23
CA PRO A 315 23.39 10.30 10.00
C PRO A 315 24.32 11.51 9.94
N SER A 316 25.57 11.33 10.36
CA SER A 316 26.61 12.33 10.23
C SER A 316 26.92 12.63 8.76
N ALA A 317 27.55 13.77 8.48
CA ALA A 317 27.97 14.14 7.12
C ALA A 317 28.87 13.07 6.47
N ALA A 318 29.71 12.39 7.26
CA ALA A 318 30.56 11.31 6.78
C ALA A 318 29.75 10.06 6.39
N GLU A 319 28.73 9.68 7.16
CA GLU A 319 27.82 8.58 6.85
C GLU A 319 26.98 8.90 5.62
N ILE A 320 26.50 10.14 5.49
CA ILE A 320 25.77 10.60 4.30
C ILE A 320 26.64 10.47 3.05
N ALA A 321 27.89 10.93 3.12
CA ALA A 321 28.84 10.84 1.99
C ALA A 321 29.17 9.39 1.59
N GLN A 322 29.10 8.45 2.52
CA GLN A 322 29.30 7.02 2.29
C GLN A 322 28.06 6.30 1.79
N CYS A 323 26.86 6.85 2.00
CA CYS A 323 25.59 6.26 1.60
C CYS A 323 25.41 6.33 0.08
N LYS A 324 25.63 5.21 -0.61
CA LYS A 324 25.53 5.12 -2.09
C LYS A 324 24.14 4.75 -2.58
N TRP A 325 23.31 4.22 -1.71
CA TRP A 325 21.99 3.72 -2.11
C TRP A 325 20.89 4.79 -2.05
N LEU A 326 21.12 5.91 -1.35
CA LEU A 326 20.19 7.02 -1.22
C LEU A 326 20.97 8.33 -1.12
N THR A 327 21.12 9.06 -2.23
CA THR A 327 21.78 10.36 -2.28
C THR A 327 20.88 11.46 -1.70
N GLU A 328 21.43 12.64 -1.39
CA GLU A 328 20.64 13.79 -0.92
C GLU A 328 19.59 14.20 -1.96
N ALA A 329 19.95 14.24 -3.24
CA ALA A 329 19.01 14.53 -4.31
C ALA A 329 17.86 13.49 -4.42
N GLU A 330 18.13 12.23 -4.10
CA GLU A 330 17.09 11.19 -4.04
C GLU A 330 16.20 11.34 -2.80
N VAL A 331 16.71 11.81 -1.66
CA VAL A 331 15.89 12.17 -0.50
C VAL A 331 14.98 13.34 -0.81
N ASP A 332 15.48 14.34 -1.55
CA ASP A 332 14.68 15.51 -1.98
C ASP A 332 13.46 15.10 -2.81
N VAL A 333 13.50 14.01 -3.56
CA VAL A 333 12.32 13.50 -4.28
C VAL A 333 11.21 13.16 -3.29
N TYR A 334 11.50 12.40 -2.25
CA TYR A 334 10.51 12.05 -1.23
C TYR A 334 10.03 13.28 -0.47
N ALA A 335 10.94 14.15 -0.04
CA ALA A 335 10.61 15.36 0.69
C ALA A 335 9.71 16.29 -0.15
N THR A 336 10.01 16.47 -1.44
CA THR A 336 9.23 17.32 -2.36
C THR A 336 7.83 16.74 -2.62
N GLU A 337 7.73 15.45 -2.90
CA GLU A 337 6.43 14.84 -3.17
C GLU A 337 5.55 14.82 -1.90
N TYR A 338 6.09 14.51 -0.73
CA TYR A 338 5.35 14.53 0.53
C TYR A 338 5.04 15.96 1.03
N ALA A 339 5.87 16.97 0.72
CA ALA A 339 5.53 18.38 0.96
C ALA A 339 4.27 18.76 0.18
N ARG A 340 4.09 18.23 -1.03
CA ARG A 340 2.95 18.50 -1.92
C ARG A 340 1.69 17.71 -1.53
N THR A 341 1.83 16.41 -1.20
CA THR A 341 0.69 15.50 -0.95
C THR A 341 0.37 15.32 0.53
N GLN A 342 1.28 15.71 1.41
CA GLN A 342 1.26 15.36 2.82
C GLN A 342 1.30 13.84 3.05
N PHE A 343 1.17 13.40 4.31
CA PHE A 343 1.12 11.99 4.65
C PHE A 343 -0.33 11.45 4.74
N THR A 344 -1.34 12.32 4.66
CA THR A 344 -2.73 12.00 4.98
C THR A 344 -3.24 10.78 4.21
N GLY A 345 -3.04 10.76 2.88
CA GLY A 345 -3.46 9.64 2.04
C GLY A 345 -2.75 8.32 2.40
N ALA A 346 -1.44 8.38 2.57
CA ALA A 346 -0.63 7.22 2.95
C ALA A 346 -1.04 6.66 4.34
N LEU A 347 -1.44 7.53 5.26
CA LEU A 347 -1.87 7.17 6.61
C LEU A 347 -3.26 6.53 6.65
N GLN A 348 -4.13 6.76 5.67
CA GLN A 348 -5.46 6.13 5.62
C GLN A 348 -5.37 4.60 5.65
N GLY A 349 -4.35 4.01 4.99
CA GLY A 349 -4.13 2.57 5.03
C GLY A 349 -3.94 2.02 6.45
N TYR A 350 -3.34 2.77 7.37
CA TYR A 350 -3.18 2.35 8.76
C TYR A 350 -4.49 2.37 9.55
N ARG A 351 -5.46 3.19 9.16
CA ARG A 351 -6.78 3.27 9.80
C ARG A 351 -7.65 2.06 9.51
N VAL A 352 -7.41 1.36 8.40
CA VAL A 352 -8.18 0.18 7.96
C VAL A 352 -7.41 -1.13 8.11
N ARG A 353 -6.17 -1.10 8.62
CA ARG A 353 -5.39 -2.32 8.84
C ARG A 353 -5.67 -2.96 10.19
N ARG A 354 -5.49 -4.29 10.24
CA ARG A 354 -5.32 -5.15 11.41
C ARG A 354 -6.16 -4.77 12.64
N GLY A 355 -7.45 -5.04 12.61
CA GLY A 355 -8.28 -4.98 13.81
C GLY A 355 -8.70 -3.58 14.25
N SER A 356 -8.22 -2.53 13.60
CA SER A 356 -8.71 -1.18 13.81
C SER A 356 -10.01 -0.91 13.04
N ASP A 357 -10.32 -1.72 12.04
CA ASP A 357 -11.56 -1.64 11.26
C ASP A 357 -12.24 -3.02 11.20
N PRO A 358 -13.36 -3.21 11.93
CA PRO A 358 -14.09 -4.48 11.93
C PRO A 358 -14.58 -4.91 10.55
N LYS A 359 -14.87 -3.96 9.65
CA LYS A 359 -15.32 -4.27 8.29
C LYS A 359 -14.17 -4.89 7.47
N SER A 360 -12.95 -4.37 7.58
CA SER A 360 -11.78 -4.98 6.92
C SER A 360 -11.57 -6.43 7.36
N ILE A 361 -11.73 -6.73 8.65
CA ILE A 361 -11.61 -8.08 9.17
C ILE A 361 -12.71 -8.98 8.61
N ALA A 362 -13.96 -8.51 8.60
CA ALA A 362 -15.10 -9.27 8.09
C ALA A 362 -14.93 -9.58 6.59
N GLU A 363 -14.43 -8.63 5.80
CA GLU A 363 -14.08 -8.84 4.39
C GLU A 363 -13.02 -9.93 4.22
N MET A 364 -11.95 -9.87 5.01
CA MET A 364 -10.87 -10.86 4.96
C MET A 364 -11.32 -12.26 5.40
N HIS A 365 -12.23 -12.37 6.38
CA HIS A 365 -12.78 -13.64 6.83
C HIS A 365 -13.52 -14.41 5.72
N THR A 366 -14.05 -13.73 4.70
CA THR A 366 -14.67 -14.37 3.52
C THR A 366 -13.69 -15.32 2.79
N PHE A 367 -12.39 -15.08 2.94
CA PHE A 367 -11.33 -15.89 2.34
C PHE A 367 -10.71 -16.91 3.32
N SER A 368 -11.27 -17.08 4.51
CA SER A 368 -10.74 -18.02 5.51
C SER A 368 -10.50 -19.40 4.90
N GLY A 369 -9.33 -19.96 5.18
CA GLY A 369 -8.89 -21.24 4.61
C GLY A 369 -8.28 -21.16 3.19
N ARG A 370 -8.30 -19.98 2.53
CA ARG A 370 -7.61 -19.81 1.25
C ARG A 370 -6.12 -19.61 1.45
N THR A 371 -5.35 -20.11 0.50
CA THR A 371 -3.90 -20.02 0.42
C THR A 371 -3.46 -19.30 -0.86
N ILE A 372 -2.23 -18.84 -0.92
CA ILE A 372 -1.60 -18.40 -2.15
C ILE A 372 -1.03 -19.62 -2.86
N ASP A 373 -1.63 -19.98 -4.00
CA ASP A 373 -1.30 -21.20 -4.74
C ASP A 373 -0.44 -20.95 -5.99
N VAL A 374 -0.15 -19.70 -6.30
CA VAL A 374 0.83 -19.33 -7.33
C VAL A 374 2.25 -19.43 -6.77
N PRO A 375 3.28 -19.54 -7.64
CA PRO A 375 4.67 -19.46 -7.19
C PRO A 375 4.91 -18.21 -6.36
N SER A 376 5.50 -18.38 -5.19
CA SER A 376 5.68 -17.34 -4.20
C SER A 376 7.13 -17.25 -3.76
N MET A 377 7.64 -16.02 -3.59
CA MET A 377 8.99 -15.78 -3.08
C MET A 377 8.95 -14.69 -2.01
N PHE A 378 9.87 -14.74 -1.07
CA PHE A 378 10.09 -13.68 -0.09
C PHE A 378 11.52 -13.14 -0.20
N ILE A 379 11.64 -11.80 -0.12
CA ILE A 379 12.91 -11.10 -0.04
C ILE A 379 12.86 -10.08 1.10
N GLY A 380 13.77 -10.17 2.05
CA GLY A 380 13.97 -9.18 3.12
C GLY A 380 15.43 -8.80 3.27
N GLY A 381 15.71 -7.66 3.88
CA GLY A 381 17.06 -7.35 4.32
C GLY A 381 17.42 -8.15 5.58
N LYS A 382 18.67 -8.56 5.72
CA LYS A 382 19.13 -9.29 6.91
C LYS A 382 19.13 -8.41 8.17
N SER A 383 19.12 -7.09 7.98
CA SER A 383 19.01 -6.09 9.04
C SER A 383 17.60 -5.47 9.14
N ASP A 384 16.56 -6.12 8.60
CA ASP A 384 15.19 -5.61 8.57
C ASP A 384 14.32 -6.22 9.68
N TRP A 385 13.95 -5.43 10.68
CA TRP A 385 12.97 -5.82 11.69
C TRP A 385 11.56 -6.01 11.14
N GLY A 386 11.24 -5.50 9.93
CA GLY A 386 9.97 -5.73 9.26
C GLY A 386 9.65 -7.21 9.07
N VAL A 387 10.68 -8.02 8.89
CA VAL A 387 10.55 -9.49 8.75
C VAL A 387 9.98 -10.14 10.01
N TYR A 388 10.27 -9.60 11.19
CA TYR A 388 9.96 -10.23 12.49
C TYR A 388 8.96 -9.44 13.33
N GLN A 389 8.50 -8.25 12.90
CA GLN A 389 7.55 -7.44 13.68
C GLN A 389 6.19 -8.12 13.92
N THR A 390 5.88 -9.18 13.18
CA THR A 390 4.73 -10.05 13.42
C THR A 390 5.24 -11.45 13.71
N PRO A 391 5.33 -11.85 14.99
CA PRO A 391 5.84 -13.16 15.38
C PRO A 391 5.13 -14.29 14.68
N GLY A 392 5.87 -15.26 14.15
CA GLY A 392 5.35 -16.42 13.43
C GLY A 392 4.88 -16.16 11.98
N ALA A 393 4.86 -14.92 11.51
CA ALA A 393 4.36 -14.62 10.15
C ALA A 393 5.25 -15.20 9.04
N ALA A 394 6.57 -15.13 9.20
CA ALA A 394 7.52 -15.68 8.24
C ALA A 394 7.42 -17.21 8.14
N GLU A 395 7.21 -17.89 9.27
CA GLU A 395 7.01 -19.33 9.35
C GLU A 395 5.67 -19.75 8.75
N SER A 396 4.59 -19.03 9.07
CA SER A 396 3.26 -19.27 8.50
C SER A 396 3.27 -19.09 6.98
N MET A 397 3.93 -18.04 6.48
CA MET A 397 4.06 -17.82 5.04
C MET A 397 4.68 -19.02 4.34
N GLN A 398 5.77 -19.56 4.90
CA GLN A 398 6.51 -20.67 4.29
C GLN A 398 5.81 -22.04 4.45
N LYS A 399 5.03 -22.23 5.53
CA LYS A 399 4.49 -23.55 5.87
C LYS A 399 3.02 -23.74 5.49
N THR A 400 2.23 -22.66 5.54
CA THR A 400 0.76 -22.78 5.46
C THR A 400 0.10 -21.76 4.54
N ALA A 401 0.58 -20.52 4.50
CA ALA A 401 -0.09 -19.45 3.76
C ALA A 401 0.20 -19.49 2.25
N CYS A 402 1.40 -19.99 1.85
CA CYS A 402 1.79 -20.16 0.44
C CYS A 402 2.08 -21.62 0.15
N THR A 403 1.27 -22.27 -0.69
CA THR A 403 1.44 -23.70 -1.03
C THR A 403 2.60 -23.96 -2.00
N ARG A 404 3.07 -22.92 -2.70
CA ARG A 404 4.16 -22.98 -3.67
C ARG A 404 5.26 -21.96 -3.36
N MET A 405 5.76 -21.97 -2.11
CA MET A 405 6.88 -21.14 -1.71
C MET A 405 8.18 -21.69 -2.34
N VAL A 406 8.80 -20.91 -3.25
CA VAL A 406 10.01 -21.34 -4.00
C VAL A 406 11.29 -20.68 -3.50
N GLY A 407 11.21 -19.66 -2.66
CA GLY A 407 12.38 -19.00 -2.11
C GLY A 407 12.06 -18.10 -0.91
N PHE A 408 12.94 -18.11 0.08
CA PHE A 408 12.94 -17.18 1.21
C PHE A 408 14.36 -16.64 1.38
N HIS A 409 14.55 -15.36 1.07
CA HIS A 409 15.88 -14.75 0.97
C HIS A 409 16.02 -13.58 1.94
N LEU A 410 17.05 -13.65 2.79
CA LEU A 410 17.51 -12.54 3.61
C LEU A 410 18.82 -12.01 3.02
N VAL A 411 18.78 -10.79 2.50
CA VAL A 411 19.88 -10.18 1.74
C VAL A 411 20.86 -9.50 2.69
N ASP A 412 22.12 -9.90 2.61
CA ASP A 412 23.22 -9.26 3.38
C ASP A 412 23.41 -7.80 2.94
N GLY A 413 23.75 -6.94 3.90
CA GLY A 413 24.00 -5.52 3.64
C GLY A 413 22.74 -4.72 3.29
N ALA A 414 21.56 -5.27 3.58
CA ALA A 414 20.30 -4.57 3.45
C ALA A 414 19.52 -4.58 4.77
N GLY A 415 18.88 -3.46 5.06
CA GLY A 415 17.83 -3.31 6.05
C GLY A 415 16.46 -3.33 5.38
N HIS A 416 15.61 -2.40 5.81
CA HIS A 416 14.21 -2.35 5.35
C HIS A 416 14.08 -2.03 3.85
N TRP A 417 14.94 -1.20 3.28
CA TRP A 417 14.82 -0.69 1.92
C TRP A 417 15.56 -1.57 0.92
N VAL A 418 15.38 -2.88 1.00
CA VAL A 418 16.20 -3.90 0.34
C VAL A 418 16.36 -3.69 -1.17
N GLN A 419 15.30 -3.24 -1.88
CA GLN A 419 15.34 -2.93 -3.31
C GLN A 419 16.15 -1.68 -3.65
N GLN A 420 16.39 -0.82 -2.67
CA GLN A 420 17.20 0.38 -2.81
C GLN A 420 18.63 0.18 -2.30
N GLU A 421 18.79 -0.53 -1.18
CA GLU A 421 20.07 -0.81 -0.55
C GLU A 421 20.91 -1.85 -1.32
N GLN A 422 20.25 -2.91 -1.85
CA GLN A 422 20.88 -3.99 -2.60
C GLN A 422 20.16 -4.29 -3.92
N PRO A 423 20.02 -3.29 -4.82
CA PRO A 423 19.22 -3.43 -6.05
C PRO A 423 19.72 -4.54 -6.97
N GLY A 424 21.04 -4.76 -7.05
CA GLY A 424 21.63 -5.83 -7.86
C GLY A 424 21.18 -7.21 -7.42
N LYS A 425 21.21 -7.48 -6.08
CA LYS A 425 20.78 -8.78 -5.57
C LYS A 425 19.27 -8.98 -5.69
N VAL A 426 18.49 -7.94 -5.43
CA VAL A 426 17.02 -7.99 -5.62
C VAL A 426 16.68 -8.26 -7.08
N THR A 427 17.33 -7.59 -8.03
CA THR A 427 17.13 -7.81 -9.47
C THR A 427 17.48 -9.24 -9.87
N GLU A 428 18.62 -9.76 -9.42
CA GLU A 428 19.04 -11.15 -9.69
C GLU A 428 17.96 -12.15 -9.25
N LEU A 429 17.48 -12.00 -8.00
CA LEU A 429 16.48 -12.89 -7.42
C LEU A 429 15.13 -12.80 -8.16
N LEU A 430 14.68 -11.58 -8.46
CA LEU A 430 13.43 -11.35 -9.19
C LEU A 430 13.51 -11.89 -10.63
N THR A 431 14.59 -11.60 -11.36
CA THR A 431 14.76 -12.06 -12.72
C THR A 431 14.76 -13.58 -12.80
N LYS A 432 15.57 -14.23 -11.95
CA LYS A 432 15.60 -15.69 -11.88
C LYS A 432 14.24 -16.27 -11.55
N PHE A 433 13.57 -15.73 -10.54
CA PHE A 433 12.24 -16.19 -10.14
C PHE A 433 11.22 -16.11 -11.27
N LEU A 434 11.14 -14.97 -11.96
CA LEU A 434 10.19 -14.74 -13.05
C LEU A 434 10.47 -15.64 -14.25
N GLN A 435 11.74 -15.81 -14.63
CA GLN A 435 12.16 -16.69 -15.74
C GLN A 435 11.86 -18.17 -15.47
N ASP A 436 12.13 -18.65 -14.23
CA ASP A 436 11.85 -20.03 -13.83
C ASP A 436 10.34 -20.36 -13.93
N GLN A 437 9.44 -19.37 -13.75
CA GLN A 437 7.99 -19.57 -13.88
C GLN A 437 7.56 -19.60 -15.35
N SER A 438 8.08 -18.70 -16.18
CA SER A 438 7.78 -18.64 -17.62
C SER A 438 8.15 -19.94 -18.33
N SER A 439 9.29 -20.53 -17.99
CA SER A 439 9.77 -21.81 -18.57
C SER A 439 8.84 -22.99 -18.23
N ARG A 440 8.24 -23.00 -17.06
CA ARG A 440 7.32 -24.07 -16.60
C ARG A 440 5.95 -23.99 -17.25
N ASP A 441 5.46 -22.81 -17.58
CA ASP A 441 4.19 -22.61 -18.27
C ASP A 441 4.31 -22.91 -19.78
N GLY A 442 5.47 -22.68 -20.37
CA GLY A 442 5.77 -23.04 -21.76
C GLY A 442 5.79 -24.53 -22.05
N HIS A 443 6.05 -25.39 -21.05
CA HIS A 443 6.03 -26.85 -21.18
C HIS A 443 4.63 -27.47 -20.96
N LYS A 444 3.63 -26.66 -20.57
CA LYS A 444 2.24 -27.10 -20.34
C LYS A 444 1.26 -26.68 -21.44
N ARG A 445 1.73 -25.97 -22.46
CA ARG A 445 0.99 -25.63 -23.69
C ARG A 445 1.52 -26.51 -24.83
#